data_f83d50373f7b77efa46a915d3470628b
#
_entry.id   f83d50373f7b77efa46a915d3470628b
#
_cell.length_a   1.000
_cell.length_b   1.000
_cell.length_c   1.000
_cell.angle_alpha   90.00
_cell.angle_beta   90.00
_cell.angle_gamma   90.00
#
_symmetry.space_group_name_H-M   'P 1'
#
loop_
_entity.id
_entity.type
_entity.pdbx_description
1 polymer ?
#
loop_
_entity_poly.entity_id
_entity_poly.type
_entity_poly.pdbx_seq_one_letter_code
_entity_poly.pdbx_strand_id
1 'polypeptide(L)'
;SNVVLDVDHGHFEEALEDYKERKGLHLDTDLGAEDWKVLVGKYKDIVKKALGSDFPQDPRDQLWGAVGAVFSSWMNARAIKYRELNNIPAAWGTAVNVQSMVFGNMGDTSATGVAFTRN
;
A
#
# COMPACT_ATOMS: atom_id res chain seq x y z
N SER A 1 2.75 -3.69 -1.05
CA SER A 1 4.15 -4.14 -1.28
C SER A 1 5.17 -3.16 -0.73
N ASN A 2 5.03 -1.86 -0.99
CA ASN A 2 6.00 -0.86 -0.54
C ASN A 2 6.05 -0.77 0.99
N VAL A 3 4.93 -0.52 1.66
CA VAL A 3 4.91 -0.29 3.12
C VAL A 3 5.16 -1.55 3.94
N VAL A 4 4.54 -2.69 3.57
CA VAL A 4 4.63 -3.93 4.36
C VAL A 4 5.88 -4.74 4.01
N LEU A 5 6.24 -4.79 2.73
CA LEU A 5 7.33 -5.62 2.21
C LEU A 5 8.59 -4.80 1.90
N ASP A 6 8.58 -3.50 2.10
CA ASP A 6 9.70 -2.58 1.85
C ASP A 6 10.28 -2.65 0.42
N VAL A 7 9.43 -2.93 -0.56
CA VAL A 7 9.79 -2.90 -1.98
C VAL A 7 9.62 -1.49 -2.51
N ASP A 8 10.62 -0.95 -3.20
CA ASP A 8 10.62 0.42 -3.71
C ASP A 8 9.37 0.71 -4.56
N HIS A 9 8.71 1.83 -4.25
CA HIS A 9 7.51 2.29 -4.93
C HIS A 9 7.77 2.61 -6.41
N GLY A 10 8.93 3.15 -6.72
CA GLY A 10 9.33 3.53 -8.08
C GLY A 10 9.23 2.38 -9.08
N HIS A 11 9.54 1.17 -8.68
CA HIS A 11 9.42 0.00 -9.57
C HIS A 11 7.98 -0.29 -10.01
N PHE A 12 7.01 -0.01 -9.13
CA PHE A 12 5.60 -0.21 -9.46
C PHE A 12 5.07 0.91 -10.35
N GLU A 13 5.49 2.15 -10.09
CA GLU A 13 5.11 3.30 -10.91
C GLU A 13 5.68 3.18 -12.32
N GLU A 14 6.98 2.84 -12.46
CA GLU A 14 7.61 2.60 -13.75
C GLU A 14 6.87 1.52 -14.55
N ALA A 15 6.53 0.39 -13.92
CA ALA A 15 5.77 -0.67 -14.58
C ALA A 15 4.37 -0.25 -15.01
N LEU A 16 3.73 0.66 -14.27
CA LEU A 16 2.41 1.22 -14.60
C LEU A 16 2.52 2.18 -15.79
N GLU A 17 3.46 3.13 -15.74
CA GLU A 17 3.65 4.11 -16.80
C GLU A 17 4.06 3.43 -18.12
N ASP A 18 5.03 2.52 -18.10
CA ASP A 18 5.40 1.70 -19.26
C ASP A 18 4.20 0.97 -19.87
N TYR A 19 3.30 0.46 -19.02
CA TYR A 19 2.13 -0.25 -19.49
C TYR A 19 1.14 0.71 -20.16
N LYS A 20 0.89 1.87 -19.57
CA LYS A 20 0.01 2.91 -20.13
C LYS A 20 0.55 3.41 -21.48
N GLU A 21 1.83 3.71 -21.56
CA GLU A 21 2.47 4.17 -22.81
C GLU A 21 2.29 3.15 -23.95
N ARG A 22 2.55 1.86 -23.68
CA ARG A 22 2.38 0.79 -24.67
C ARG A 22 0.95 0.62 -25.17
N LYS A 23 -0.02 0.97 -24.34
CA LYS A 23 -1.45 0.89 -24.66
C LYS A 23 -2.01 2.20 -25.21
N GLY A 24 -1.24 3.30 -25.18
CA GLY A 24 -1.71 4.63 -25.55
C GLY A 24 -2.73 5.21 -24.55
N LEU A 25 -2.64 4.80 -23.28
CA LEU A 25 -3.50 5.26 -22.19
C LEU A 25 -2.79 6.37 -21.42
N HIS A 26 -3.54 7.36 -20.91
CA HIS A 26 -2.98 8.50 -20.20
C HIS A 26 -3.34 8.54 -18.73
N LEU A 27 -4.54 8.11 -18.37
CA LEU A 27 -5.03 8.12 -16.99
C LEU A 27 -5.14 6.70 -16.43
N ASP A 28 -4.96 6.56 -15.13
CA ASP A 28 -5.16 5.26 -14.45
C ASP A 28 -6.61 4.79 -14.57
N THR A 29 -7.56 5.72 -14.70
CA THR A 29 -8.98 5.44 -14.92
C THR A 29 -9.27 4.86 -16.31
N ASP A 30 -8.35 4.97 -17.27
CA ASP A 30 -8.48 4.40 -18.60
C ASP A 30 -8.21 2.87 -18.60
N LEU A 31 -7.61 2.36 -17.52
CA LEU A 31 -7.29 0.94 -17.36
C LEU A 31 -8.54 0.11 -17.02
N GLY A 32 -8.80 -0.90 -17.82
CA GLY A 32 -9.86 -1.87 -17.57
C GLY A 32 -9.42 -3.04 -16.68
N ALA A 33 -10.36 -3.93 -16.36
CA ALA A 33 -10.11 -5.08 -15.49
C ALA A 33 -9.00 -6.01 -16.03
N GLU A 34 -8.92 -6.21 -17.34
CA GLU A 34 -7.90 -7.07 -17.96
C GLU A 34 -6.50 -6.41 -17.87
N ASP A 35 -6.41 -5.09 -18.00
CA ASP A 35 -5.16 -4.35 -17.84
C ASP A 35 -4.63 -4.50 -16.41
N TRP A 36 -5.50 -4.37 -15.42
CA TRP A 36 -5.15 -4.57 -14.02
C TRP A 36 -4.71 -5.99 -13.70
N LYS A 37 -5.29 -7.02 -14.33
CA LYS A 37 -4.81 -8.40 -14.18
C LYS A 37 -3.36 -8.55 -14.63
N VAL A 38 -3.02 -7.95 -15.79
CA VAL A 38 -1.66 -7.98 -16.32
C VAL A 38 -0.70 -7.23 -15.38
N LEU A 39 -1.09 -6.03 -14.94
CA LEU A 39 -0.29 -5.21 -14.02
C LEU A 39 -0.05 -5.90 -12.67
N VAL A 40 -1.07 -6.53 -12.10
CA VAL A 40 -0.92 -7.32 -10.85
C VAL A 40 0.08 -8.45 -11.03
N GLY A 41 0.10 -9.12 -12.20
CA GLY A 41 1.12 -10.11 -12.54
C GLY A 41 2.53 -9.51 -12.48
N LYS A 42 2.74 -8.38 -13.17
CA LYS A 42 4.02 -7.67 -13.15
C LYS A 42 4.44 -7.23 -11.75
N TYR A 43 3.51 -6.74 -10.94
CA TYR A 43 3.78 -6.33 -9.57
C TYR A 43 4.23 -7.50 -8.69
N LYS A 44 3.62 -8.69 -8.86
CA LYS A 44 4.07 -9.91 -8.18
C LYS A 44 5.48 -10.30 -8.61
N ASP A 45 5.81 -10.18 -9.88
CA ASP A 45 7.17 -10.44 -10.39
C ASP A 45 8.20 -9.45 -9.81
N ILE A 46 7.84 -8.17 -9.67
CA ILE A 46 8.67 -7.15 -9.03
C ILE A 46 8.95 -7.54 -7.57
N VAL A 47 7.92 -7.91 -6.82
CA VAL A 47 8.07 -8.38 -5.43
C VAL A 47 8.99 -9.59 -5.36
N LYS A 48 8.76 -10.58 -6.23
CA LYS A 48 9.56 -11.80 -6.27
C LYS A 48 11.04 -11.51 -6.58
N LYS A 49 11.31 -10.60 -7.51
CA LYS A 49 12.69 -10.18 -7.82
C LYS A 49 13.36 -9.45 -6.66
N ALA A 50 12.62 -8.58 -5.98
CA ALA A 50 13.15 -7.77 -4.89
C ALA A 50 13.42 -8.58 -3.62
N LEU A 51 12.53 -9.54 -3.29
CA LEU A 51 12.56 -10.26 -2.02
C LEU A 51 13.06 -11.71 -2.16
N GLY A 52 13.16 -12.24 -3.36
CA GLY A 52 13.45 -13.66 -3.61
C GLY A 52 12.30 -14.61 -3.24
N SER A 53 11.13 -14.08 -2.85
CA SER A 53 9.95 -14.84 -2.46
C SER A 53 8.69 -14.27 -3.10
N ASP A 54 7.68 -15.11 -3.27
CA ASP A 54 6.41 -14.70 -3.84
C ASP A 54 5.63 -13.79 -2.88
N PHE A 55 4.81 -12.90 -3.44
CA PHE A 55 3.86 -12.11 -2.66
C PHE A 55 2.88 -13.07 -1.96
N PRO A 56 2.66 -12.94 -0.63
CA PRO A 56 1.78 -13.83 0.11
C PRO A 56 0.36 -13.84 -0.48
N GLN A 57 -0.18 -15.04 -0.76
CA GLN A 57 -1.54 -15.19 -1.29
C GLN A 57 -2.54 -15.57 -0.20
N ASP A 58 -2.09 -16.09 0.95
CA ASP A 58 -2.97 -16.35 2.10
C ASP A 58 -3.36 -15.03 2.77
N PRO A 59 -4.66 -14.75 2.95
CA PRO A 59 -5.12 -13.52 3.60
C PRO A 59 -4.65 -13.37 5.05
N ARG A 60 -4.40 -14.46 5.76
CA ARG A 60 -3.89 -14.41 7.13
C ARG A 60 -2.43 -13.96 7.15
N ASP A 61 -1.62 -14.47 6.24
CA ASP A 61 -0.22 -14.05 6.11
C ASP A 61 -0.13 -12.57 5.73
N GLN A 62 -1.02 -12.11 4.84
CA GLN A 62 -1.13 -10.69 4.50
C GLN A 62 -1.52 -9.83 5.70
N LEU A 63 -2.52 -10.28 6.48
CA LEU A 63 -2.96 -9.58 7.70
C LEU A 63 -1.84 -9.48 8.72
N TRP A 64 -1.20 -10.60 9.06
CA TRP A 64 -0.13 -10.60 10.05
C TRP A 64 1.11 -9.85 9.60
N GLY A 65 1.42 -9.90 8.32
CA GLY A 65 2.46 -9.04 7.73
C GLY A 65 2.15 -7.55 7.89
N ALA A 66 0.91 -7.14 7.63
CA ALA A 66 0.47 -5.76 7.80
C ALA A 66 0.48 -5.32 9.28
N VAL A 67 0.02 -6.18 10.19
CA VAL A 67 0.08 -5.93 11.64
C VAL A 67 1.53 -5.74 12.10
N GLY A 68 2.44 -6.63 11.68
CA GLY A 68 3.86 -6.53 11.98
C GLY A 68 4.49 -5.23 11.45
N ALA A 69 4.12 -4.81 10.25
CA ALA A 69 4.60 -3.55 9.67
C ALA A 69 4.14 -2.32 10.49
N VAL A 70 2.91 -2.32 11.01
CA VAL A 70 2.43 -1.24 11.89
C VAL A 70 3.26 -1.19 13.18
N PHE A 71 3.50 -2.32 13.84
CA PHE A 71 4.34 -2.34 15.05
C PHE A 71 5.78 -1.91 14.75
N SER A 72 6.36 -2.37 13.65
CA SER A 72 7.72 -1.99 13.24
C SER A 72 7.83 -0.49 12.93
N SER A 73 6.77 0.13 12.40
CA SER A 73 6.74 1.56 12.07
C SER A 73 6.93 2.46 13.30
N TRP A 74 6.65 1.97 14.51
CA TRP A 74 6.92 2.68 15.75
C TRP A 74 8.39 3.04 15.93
N MET A 75 9.28 2.23 15.37
CA MET A 75 10.74 2.38 15.46
C MET A 75 11.36 3.04 14.23
N ASN A 76 10.61 3.50 13.26
CA ASN A 76 11.17 4.22 12.13
C ASN A 76 11.64 5.63 12.53
N ALA A 77 12.59 6.19 11.79
CA ALA A 77 13.21 7.47 12.10
C ALA A 77 12.20 8.63 12.22
N ARG A 78 11.18 8.65 11.35
CA ARG A 78 10.13 9.68 11.39
C ARG A 78 9.28 9.58 12.65
N ALA A 79 8.88 8.38 13.05
CA ALA A 79 8.09 8.16 14.25
C ALA A 79 8.89 8.48 15.52
N ILE A 80 10.17 8.13 15.57
CA ILE A 80 11.06 8.49 16.66
C ILE A 80 11.15 10.00 16.79
N LYS A 81 11.42 10.70 15.68
CA LYS A 81 11.53 12.16 15.68
C LYS A 81 10.23 12.85 16.10
N TYR A 82 9.09 12.36 15.63
CA TYR A 82 7.78 12.88 16.05
C TYR A 82 7.56 12.74 17.56
N ARG A 83 7.90 11.57 18.14
CA ARG A 83 7.77 11.35 19.57
C ARG A 83 8.67 12.28 20.40
N GLU A 84 9.91 12.46 19.97
CA GLU A 84 10.83 13.40 20.62
C GLU A 84 10.26 14.82 20.66
N LEU A 85 9.75 15.31 19.52
CA LEU A 85 9.20 16.66 19.39
C LEU A 85 7.91 16.86 20.21
N ASN A 86 7.15 15.79 20.44
CA ASN A 86 5.86 15.87 21.15
C ASN A 86 5.91 15.29 22.58
N ASN A 87 7.10 14.97 23.10
CA ASN A 87 7.30 14.39 24.43
C ASN A 87 6.47 13.11 24.67
N ILE A 88 6.37 12.25 23.65
CA ILE A 88 5.64 10.98 23.71
C ILE A 88 6.61 9.87 24.16
N PRO A 89 6.40 9.21 25.31
CA PRO A 89 7.27 8.15 25.78
C PRO A 89 7.32 6.96 24.82
N ALA A 90 8.51 6.50 24.49
CA ALA A 90 8.69 5.32 23.62
C ALA A 90 8.03 4.05 24.19
N ALA A 91 7.96 3.96 25.52
CA ALA A 91 7.36 2.83 26.25
C ALA A 91 5.85 2.70 26.07
N TRP A 92 5.16 3.71 25.54
CA TRP A 92 3.71 3.61 25.28
C TRP A 92 3.39 2.63 24.16
N GLY A 93 4.30 2.48 23.19
CA GLY A 93 4.09 1.62 22.04
C GLY A 93 3.00 2.13 21.10
N THR A 94 2.54 1.26 20.24
CA THR A 94 1.43 1.54 19.31
C THR A 94 0.44 0.37 19.29
N ALA A 95 -0.72 0.59 18.69
CA ALA A 95 -1.77 -0.40 18.53
C ALA A 95 -2.19 -0.52 17.08
N VAL A 96 -2.84 -1.63 16.74
CA VAL A 96 -3.37 -1.91 15.42
C VAL A 96 -4.88 -2.11 15.51
N ASN A 97 -5.63 -1.39 14.67
CA ASN A 97 -7.04 -1.62 14.46
C ASN A 97 -7.25 -2.31 13.11
N VAL A 98 -7.98 -3.41 13.09
CA VAL A 98 -8.41 -4.08 11.87
C VAL A 98 -9.88 -3.72 11.63
N GLN A 99 -10.14 -3.08 10.50
CA GLN A 99 -11.48 -2.61 10.15
C GLN A 99 -11.95 -3.23 8.84
N SER A 100 -13.24 -3.47 8.74
CA SER A 100 -13.86 -3.84 7.46
C SER A 100 -13.73 -2.69 6.46
N MET A 101 -13.34 -3.04 5.24
CA MET A 101 -13.26 -2.06 4.15
C MET A 101 -14.62 -1.94 3.48
N VAL A 102 -15.09 -0.70 3.30
CA VAL A 102 -16.24 -0.37 2.45
C VAL A 102 -15.71 0.17 1.13
N PHE A 103 -16.15 -0.43 0.02
CA PHE A 103 -15.64 -0.08 -1.31
C PHE A 103 -16.42 1.08 -1.92
N GLY A 104 -15.70 2.17 -2.25
CA GLY A 104 -16.27 3.35 -2.89
C GLY A 104 -16.41 3.24 -4.42
N ASN A 105 -16.13 2.07 -5.00
CA ASN A 105 -16.17 1.79 -6.44
C ASN A 105 -17.22 0.74 -6.83
N MET A 106 -18.26 0.57 -6.02
CA MET A 106 -19.30 -0.45 -6.24
C MET A 106 -20.38 -0.04 -7.24
N GLY A 107 -20.33 1.18 -7.77
CA GLY A 107 -21.27 1.71 -8.75
C GLY A 107 -21.40 3.22 -8.65
N ASP A 108 -22.27 3.80 -9.46
CA ASP A 108 -22.42 5.25 -9.63
C ASP A 108 -22.86 6.01 -8.36
N THR A 109 -23.39 5.31 -7.38
CA THR A 109 -23.80 5.88 -6.07
C THR A 109 -22.75 5.70 -4.97
N SER A 110 -21.62 5.10 -5.30
CA SER A 110 -20.50 4.88 -4.37
C SER A 110 -19.42 5.93 -4.57
N ALA A 111 -18.75 6.29 -3.49
CA ALA A 111 -17.64 7.24 -3.53
C ALA A 111 -16.59 6.93 -2.46
N THR A 112 -15.37 7.35 -2.72
CA THR A 112 -14.27 7.34 -1.75
C THR A 112 -13.73 8.77 -1.63
N GLY A 113 -13.46 9.20 -0.42
CA GLY A 113 -12.93 10.54 -0.18
C GLY A 113 -12.20 10.66 1.14
N VAL A 114 -11.52 11.78 1.31
CA VAL A 114 -10.87 12.18 2.56
C VAL A 114 -11.50 13.48 3.05
N ALA A 115 -11.89 13.50 4.31
CA ALA A 115 -12.44 14.70 4.93
C ALA A 115 -11.56 15.13 6.12
N PHE A 116 -11.33 16.43 6.23
CA PHE A 116 -10.65 17.05 7.36
C PHE A 116 -11.68 17.84 8.16
N THR A 117 -11.76 17.63 9.47
CA THR A 117 -12.73 18.31 10.34
C THR A 117 -12.30 19.70 10.75
N ARG A 118 -11.03 20.04 10.52
CA ARG A 118 -10.46 21.38 10.72
C ARG A 118 -9.19 21.57 9.89
N ASN A 119 -8.82 22.81 9.68
CA ASN A 119 -7.55 23.19 9.05
C ASN A 119 -6.39 23.16 10.05
#